data_55cda29b4ac1ada5d068643f4b882c44
#
_entry.id   55cda29b4ac1ada5d068643f4b882c44
#
_cell.length_a   1.000
_cell.length_b   1.000
_cell.length_c   1.000
_cell.angle_alpha   90.00
_cell.angle_beta   90.00
_cell.angle_gamma   90.00
#
_symmetry.space_group_name_H-M   'P 1'
#
loop_
_entity.id
_entity.type
_entity.pdbx_description
1 polymer ?
#
loop_
_entity_poly.entity_id
_entity_poly.type
_entity_poly.pdbx_seq_one_letter_code
_entity_poly.pdbx_strand_id
1 'polypeptide(L)'
;MAEISGNPVGSGRRIAVVVSRFNETVTRPLVDGALDALVRHGVAFDDIDIIWVPGAWELPLAARHAMASDQYEAIVALGAVIRGDTPHFEYVAGECARGLMDAGLATGVPVIFGVLTTETQAQAEERADISRMNKGRESMEAALEMIELLAPFGAPRAKPQPQPKTRKAAPKTAPRKKARR
;
A
#
# COMPACT_ATOMS: atom_id res chain seq x y z
N MET A 1 -7.09 -31.77 15.96
CA MET A 1 -7.42 -30.54 15.22
C MET A 1 -6.13 -29.73 15.13
N ALA A 2 -5.76 -29.23 13.97
CA ALA A 2 -4.61 -28.33 13.81
C ALA A 2 -5.15 -26.91 13.57
N GLU A 3 -4.61 -25.93 14.30
CA GLU A 3 -4.84 -24.51 14.03
C GLU A 3 -3.66 -23.99 13.20
N ILE A 4 -3.95 -23.24 12.14
CA ILE A 4 -2.94 -22.66 11.26
C ILE A 4 -3.15 -21.14 11.25
N SER A 5 -2.14 -20.39 11.64
CA SER A 5 -2.12 -18.93 11.62
C SER A 5 -0.79 -18.45 11.04
N GLY A 6 -0.77 -17.29 10.40
CA GLY A 6 0.45 -16.61 10.00
C GLY A 6 1.01 -15.77 11.13
N ASN A 7 2.31 -15.51 11.08
CA ASN A 7 2.95 -14.49 11.89
C ASN A 7 3.43 -13.36 10.98
N PRO A 8 3.41 -12.10 11.42
CA PRO A 8 3.84 -10.98 10.59
C PRO A 8 5.38 -10.92 10.50
N VAL A 9 5.97 -11.80 9.68
CA VAL A 9 7.42 -11.86 9.43
C VAL A 9 7.74 -11.20 8.09
N GLY A 10 8.53 -10.12 8.13
CA GLY A 10 8.80 -9.28 6.97
C GLY A 10 10.14 -9.55 6.27
N SER A 11 11.07 -10.28 6.89
CA SER A 11 12.40 -10.51 6.32
C SER A 11 12.34 -11.22 4.96
N GLY A 12 12.92 -10.58 3.93
CA GLY A 12 12.94 -11.08 2.56
C GLY A 12 11.61 -11.00 1.83
N ARG A 13 10.61 -10.30 2.39
CA ARG A 13 9.30 -10.07 1.76
C ARG A 13 9.31 -8.78 0.95
N ARG A 14 8.74 -8.82 -0.25
CA ARG A 14 8.59 -7.66 -1.11
C ARG A 14 7.13 -7.25 -1.24
N ILE A 15 6.82 -5.97 -0.91
CA ILE A 15 5.47 -5.47 -0.77
C ILE A 15 5.30 -4.16 -1.55
N ALA A 16 4.19 -4.01 -2.26
CA ALA A 16 3.78 -2.74 -2.80
C ALA A 16 2.68 -2.10 -1.94
N VAL A 17 2.85 -0.83 -1.64
CA VAL A 17 1.84 0.03 -1.00
C VAL A 17 1.24 0.93 -2.06
N VAL A 18 0.01 0.68 -2.48
CA VAL A 18 -0.70 1.50 -3.47
C VAL A 18 -1.56 2.51 -2.73
N VAL A 19 -1.32 3.79 -2.95
CA VAL A 19 -1.87 4.87 -2.10
C VAL A 19 -2.62 5.91 -2.91
N SER A 20 -3.83 6.28 -2.48
CA SER A 20 -4.56 7.40 -3.08
C SER A 20 -4.03 8.75 -2.59
N ARG A 21 -3.81 9.70 -3.52
CA ARG A 21 -3.45 11.08 -3.16
C ARG A 21 -4.64 11.89 -2.65
N PHE A 22 -5.86 11.52 -3.07
CA PHE A 22 -7.04 12.20 -2.57
C PHE A 22 -7.17 12.00 -1.06
N ASN A 23 -7.49 13.03 -0.32
CA ASN A 23 -7.46 13.08 1.15
C ASN A 23 -6.06 12.82 1.75
N GLU A 24 -5.04 13.48 1.20
CA GLU A 24 -3.62 13.27 1.56
C GLU A 24 -3.33 13.50 3.05
N THR A 25 -4.07 14.38 3.71
CA THR A 25 -3.98 14.61 5.17
C THR A 25 -4.30 13.35 5.99
N VAL A 26 -5.05 12.42 5.40
CA VAL A 26 -5.39 11.11 6.00
C VAL A 26 -4.49 10.02 5.46
N THR A 27 -4.23 9.99 4.14
CA THR A 27 -3.49 8.88 3.54
C THR A 27 -1.99 8.90 3.86
N ARG A 28 -1.39 10.07 4.10
CA ARG A 28 0.00 10.16 4.56
C ARG A 28 0.24 9.48 5.91
N PRO A 29 -0.51 9.79 6.98
CA PRO A 29 -0.41 9.05 8.23
C PRO A 29 -0.63 7.54 8.10
N LEU A 30 -1.51 7.09 7.18
CA LEU A 30 -1.65 5.66 6.90
C LEU A 30 -0.36 5.05 6.32
N VAL A 31 0.30 5.75 5.41
CA VAL A 31 1.60 5.32 4.87
C VAL A 31 2.66 5.28 5.97
N ASP A 32 2.74 6.32 6.80
CA ASP A 32 3.72 6.37 7.90
C ASP A 32 3.52 5.21 8.87
N GLY A 33 2.27 4.89 9.21
CA GLY A 33 1.94 3.73 10.05
C GLY A 33 2.29 2.39 9.40
N ALA A 34 2.06 2.25 8.10
CA ALA A 34 2.42 1.06 7.34
C ALA A 34 3.94 0.87 7.27
N LEU A 35 4.70 1.93 7.03
CA LEU A 35 6.16 1.89 6.99
C LEU A 35 6.78 1.58 8.36
N ASP A 36 6.24 2.14 9.45
CA ASP A 36 6.66 1.80 10.81
C ASP A 36 6.48 0.29 11.07
N ALA A 37 5.36 -0.29 10.66
CA ALA A 37 5.12 -1.73 10.78
C ALA A 37 6.13 -2.55 9.97
N LEU A 38 6.39 -2.17 8.71
CA LEU A 38 7.36 -2.87 7.86
C LEU A 38 8.75 -2.93 8.52
N VAL A 39 9.22 -1.79 9.03
CA VAL A 39 10.53 -1.71 9.71
C VAL A 39 10.55 -2.58 10.96
N ARG A 40 9.50 -2.55 11.78
CA ARG A 40 9.40 -3.38 13.00
C ARG A 40 9.43 -4.87 12.71
N HIS A 41 8.87 -5.29 11.59
CA HIS A 41 8.81 -6.70 11.17
C HIS A 41 9.97 -7.12 10.27
N GLY A 42 10.97 -6.24 10.04
CA GLY A 42 12.22 -6.57 9.38
C GLY A 42 12.17 -6.58 7.86
N VAL A 43 11.22 -5.88 7.22
CA VAL A 43 11.23 -5.66 5.76
C VAL A 43 12.32 -4.63 5.43
N ALA A 44 13.16 -4.94 4.44
CA ALA A 44 14.17 -4.00 3.98
C ALA A 44 13.54 -2.85 3.16
N PHE A 45 14.07 -1.64 3.29
CA PHE A 45 13.54 -0.48 2.55
C PHE A 45 13.54 -0.67 1.03
N ASP A 46 14.53 -1.39 0.49
CA ASP A 46 14.66 -1.68 -0.95
C ASP A 46 13.60 -2.69 -1.44
N ASP A 47 12.89 -3.33 -0.53
CA ASP A 47 11.82 -4.29 -0.81
C ASP A 47 10.42 -3.68 -0.69
N ILE A 48 10.33 -2.35 -0.55
CA ILE A 48 9.08 -1.62 -0.42
C ILE A 48 8.95 -0.63 -1.57
N ASP A 49 7.88 -0.74 -2.34
CA ASP A 49 7.53 0.26 -3.36
C ASP A 49 6.22 0.97 -2.95
N ILE A 50 6.23 2.32 -2.99
CA ILE A 50 5.06 3.14 -2.75
C ILE A 50 4.57 3.69 -4.08
N ILE A 51 3.35 3.31 -4.47
CA ILE A 51 2.74 3.66 -5.76
C ILE A 51 1.58 4.62 -5.51
N TRP A 52 1.76 5.89 -5.87
CA TRP A 52 0.73 6.91 -5.70
C TRP A 52 -0.22 6.98 -6.88
N VAL A 53 -1.52 6.85 -6.62
CA VAL A 53 -2.60 7.00 -7.61
C VAL A 53 -3.46 8.23 -7.31
N PRO A 54 -4.25 8.76 -8.27
CA PRO A 54 -5.05 9.97 -8.05
C PRO A 54 -6.07 9.84 -6.92
N GLY A 55 -6.84 8.77 -6.87
CA GLY A 55 -7.91 8.55 -5.90
C GLY A 55 -8.13 7.09 -5.58
N ALA A 56 -9.11 6.79 -4.73
CA ALA A 56 -9.45 5.43 -4.34
C ALA A 56 -10.01 4.60 -5.50
N TRP A 57 -10.63 5.26 -6.49
CA TRP A 57 -11.14 4.61 -7.70
C TRP A 57 -10.05 3.92 -8.53
N GLU A 58 -8.84 4.44 -8.54
CA GLU A 58 -7.71 3.91 -9.30
C GLU A 58 -6.92 2.82 -8.55
N LEU A 59 -7.14 2.64 -7.25
CA LEU A 59 -6.42 1.63 -6.45
C LEU A 59 -6.53 0.21 -7.02
N PRO A 60 -7.73 -0.30 -7.42
CA PRO A 60 -7.85 -1.66 -7.93
C PRO A 60 -7.04 -1.90 -9.20
N LEU A 61 -7.06 -0.94 -10.13
CA LEU A 61 -6.33 -1.07 -11.38
C LEU A 61 -4.82 -1.08 -11.15
N ALA A 62 -4.32 -0.18 -10.30
CA ALA A 62 -2.90 -0.12 -9.96
C ALA A 62 -2.44 -1.37 -9.19
N ALA A 63 -3.23 -1.86 -8.23
CA ALA A 63 -2.97 -3.10 -7.52
C ALA A 63 -2.88 -4.29 -8.48
N ARG A 64 -3.82 -4.43 -9.41
CA ARG A 64 -3.80 -5.49 -10.42
C ARG A 64 -2.54 -5.45 -11.30
N HIS A 65 -2.11 -4.27 -11.73
CA HIS A 65 -0.89 -4.13 -12.51
C HIS A 65 0.37 -4.44 -11.68
N ALA A 66 0.42 -4.02 -10.42
CA ALA A 66 1.52 -4.35 -9.52
C ALA A 66 1.64 -5.87 -9.34
N MET A 67 0.53 -6.57 -9.11
CA MET A 67 0.52 -8.04 -9.00
C MET A 67 0.97 -8.74 -10.29
N ALA A 68 0.52 -8.25 -11.45
CA ALA A 68 0.90 -8.83 -12.75
C ALA A 68 2.40 -8.73 -13.07
N SER A 69 3.15 -7.94 -12.30
CA SER A 69 4.60 -7.85 -12.43
C SER A 69 5.36 -9.04 -11.80
N ASP A 70 4.69 -9.88 -11.03
CA ASP A 70 5.27 -10.97 -10.23
C ASP A 70 6.39 -10.51 -9.25
N GLN A 71 6.37 -9.22 -8.86
CA GLN A 71 7.44 -8.65 -8.03
C GLN A 71 7.09 -8.61 -6.54
N TYR A 72 5.81 -8.72 -6.20
CA TYR A 72 5.32 -8.51 -4.84
C TYR A 72 4.60 -9.75 -4.30
N GLU A 73 4.79 -10.01 -3.03
CA GLU A 73 4.11 -11.09 -2.31
C GLU A 73 2.79 -10.64 -1.68
N ALA A 74 2.61 -9.33 -1.51
CA ALA A 74 1.34 -8.72 -1.13
C ALA A 74 1.23 -7.30 -1.66
N ILE A 75 -0.02 -6.82 -1.76
CA ILE A 75 -0.35 -5.43 -2.04
C ILE A 75 -1.14 -4.87 -0.85
N VAL A 76 -0.74 -3.70 -0.36
CA VAL A 76 -1.52 -2.95 0.63
C VAL A 76 -2.09 -1.72 -0.06
N ALA A 77 -3.42 -1.66 -0.18
CA ALA A 77 -4.11 -0.52 -0.77
C ALA A 77 -4.54 0.45 0.34
N LEU A 78 -3.97 1.65 0.35
CA LEU A 78 -4.27 2.70 1.33
C LEU A 78 -5.04 3.84 0.67
N GLY A 79 -6.11 4.27 1.31
CA GLY A 79 -6.95 5.36 0.81
C GLY A 79 -7.89 5.88 1.88
N ALA A 80 -8.63 6.94 1.54
CA ALA A 80 -9.71 7.44 2.37
C ALA A 80 -10.86 7.96 1.48
N VAL A 81 -12.03 7.39 1.67
CA VAL A 81 -13.29 7.84 1.07
C VAL A 81 -14.15 8.38 2.20
N ILE A 82 -14.40 9.68 2.19
CA ILE A 82 -15.17 10.37 3.22
C ILE A 82 -16.48 10.80 2.59
N ARG A 83 -17.59 10.55 3.28
CA ARG A 83 -18.92 10.87 2.78
C ARG A 83 -19.09 12.38 2.55
N GLY A 84 -19.50 12.71 1.33
CA GLY A 84 -19.94 14.04 0.95
C GLY A 84 -21.46 14.10 0.79
N ASP A 85 -21.94 15.18 0.19
CA ASP A 85 -23.38 15.48 0.06
C ASP A 85 -24.11 14.67 -1.02
N THR A 86 -23.37 13.87 -1.80
CA THR A 86 -23.91 13.13 -2.94
C THR A 86 -23.69 11.63 -2.81
N PRO A 87 -24.43 10.77 -3.56
CA PRO A 87 -24.23 9.33 -3.58
C PRO A 87 -22.87 8.86 -4.11
N HIS A 88 -21.98 9.76 -4.51
CA HIS A 88 -20.67 9.46 -5.06
C HIS A 88 -19.82 8.56 -4.15
N PHE A 89 -19.99 8.73 -2.84
CA PHE A 89 -19.32 7.91 -1.82
C PHE A 89 -19.56 6.41 -2.03
N GLU A 90 -20.83 5.99 -2.24
CA GLU A 90 -21.21 4.59 -2.39
C GLU A 90 -20.53 3.95 -3.59
N TYR A 91 -20.51 4.66 -4.71
CA TYR A 91 -19.88 4.17 -5.92
C TYR A 91 -18.36 4.01 -5.76
N VAL A 92 -17.70 5.02 -5.22
CA VAL A 92 -16.23 4.97 -5.06
C VAL A 92 -15.83 3.93 -4.02
N ALA A 93 -16.45 3.92 -2.86
CA ALA A 93 -16.11 3.00 -1.78
C ALA A 93 -16.43 1.55 -2.14
N GLY A 94 -17.64 1.30 -2.67
CA GLY A 94 -18.10 -0.04 -3.04
C GLY A 94 -17.26 -0.65 -4.16
N GLU A 95 -17.06 0.08 -5.26
CA GLU A 95 -16.32 -0.44 -6.41
C GLU A 95 -14.81 -0.56 -6.11
N CYS A 96 -14.25 0.31 -5.30
CA CYS A 96 -12.87 0.16 -4.82
C CYS A 96 -12.72 -1.14 -4.02
N ALA A 97 -13.60 -1.39 -3.06
CA ALA A 97 -13.55 -2.60 -2.23
C ALA A 97 -13.72 -3.87 -3.08
N ARG A 98 -14.72 -3.89 -3.97
CA ARG A 98 -14.98 -5.02 -4.87
C ARG A 98 -13.79 -5.27 -5.80
N GLY A 99 -13.28 -4.22 -6.45
CA GLY A 99 -12.17 -4.35 -7.39
C GLY A 99 -10.87 -4.82 -6.76
N LEU A 100 -10.57 -4.42 -5.52
CA LEU A 100 -9.40 -4.92 -4.77
C LEU A 100 -9.57 -6.39 -4.36
N MET A 101 -10.77 -6.78 -3.93
CA MET A 101 -11.08 -8.18 -3.62
C MET A 101 -10.95 -9.06 -4.87
N ASP A 102 -11.56 -8.65 -5.98
CA ASP A 102 -11.51 -9.38 -7.26
C ASP A 102 -10.05 -9.53 -7.74
N ALA A 103 -9.23 -8.49 -7.58
CA ALA A 103 -7.83 -8.52 -7.96
C ALA A 103 -7.04 -9.57 -7.15
N GLY A 104 -7.22 -9.62 -5.83
CA GLY A 104 -6.60 -10.62 -4.96
C GLY A 104 -7.04 -12.04 -5.28
N LEU A 105 -8.35 -12.27 -5.44
CA LEU A 105 -8.90 -13.58 -5.77
C LEU A 105 -8.42 -14.10 -7.14
N ALA A 106 -8.28 -13.21 -8.13
CA ALA A 106 -7.85 -13.60 -9.47
C ALA A 106 -6.38 -14.03 -9.55
N THR A 107 -5.53 -13.55 -8.63
CA THR A 107 -4.08 -13.78 -8.67
C THR A 107 -3.58 -14.70 -7.55
N GLY A 108 -4.35 -14.85 -6.47
CA GLY A 108 -3.91 -15.53 -5.25
C GLY A 108 -2.89 -14.74 -4.42
N VAL A 109 -2.54 -13.51 -4.83
CA VAL A 109 -1.69 -12.60 -4.05
C VAL A 109 -2.56 -11.85 -3.04
N PRO A 110 -2.18 -11.78 -1.76
CA PRO A 110 -2.90 -11.00 -0.76
C PRO A 110 -3.02 -9.52 -1.16
N VAL A 111 -4.25 -9.02 -1.21
CA VAL A 111 -4.56 -7.60 -1.40
C VAL A 111 -5.29 -7.10 -0.17
N ILE A 112 -4.64 -6.24 0.60
CA ILE A 112 -5.18 -5.74 1.86
C ILE A 112 -5.92 -4.44 1.64
N PHE A 113 -7.17 -4.39 2.10
CA PHE A 113 -8.05 -3.24 2.00
C PHE A 113 -7.82 -2.28 3.18
N GLY A 114 -6.82 -1.40 3.06
CA GLY A 114 -6.54 -0.31 4.00
C GLY A 114 -7.22 1.01 3.59
N VAL A 115 -8.35 0.94 2.89
CA VAL A 115 -9.11 2.12 2.46
C VAL A 115 -10.13 2.47 3.54
N LEU A 116 -9.96 3.62 4.16
CA LEU A 116 -10.93 4.13 5.14
C LEU A 116 -12.21 4.57 4.43
N THR A 117 -13.35 4.17 4.98
CA THR A 117 -14.68 4.60 4.54
C THR A 117 -15.40 5.19 5.74
N THR A 118 -15.53 6.51 5.79
CA THR A 118 -16.00 7.24 6.99
C THR A 118 -17.05 8.26 6.66
N GLU A 119 -17.90 8.58 7.64
CA GLU A 119 -18.93 9.61 7.51
C GLU A 119 -18.32 11.01 7.65
N THR A 120 -17.22 11.15 8.42
CA THR A 120 -16.62 12.47 8.68
C THR A 120 -15.10 12.43 8.52
N GLN A 121 -14.52 13.61 8.27
CA GLN A 121 -13.08 13.83 8.27
C GLN A 121 -12.43 13.39 9.60
N ALA A 122 -13.03 13.79 10.73
CA ALA A 122 -12.51 13.44 12.06
C ALA A 122 -12.42 11.92 12.29
N GLN A 123 -13.40 11.16 11.81
CA GLN A 123 -13.35 9.70 11.88
C GLN A 123 -12.20 9.11 11.04
N ALA A 124 -11.91 9.70 9.89
CA ALA A 124 -10.81 9.27 9.04
C ALA A 124 -9.45 9.58 9.68
N GLU A 125 -9.29 10.80 10.19
CA GLU A 125 -8.06 11.23 10.88
C GLU A 125 -7.77 10.37 12.11
N GLU A 126 -8.78 10.10 12.94
CA GLU A 126 -8.63 9.22 14.11
C GLU A 126 -8.13 7.81 13.74
N ARG A 127 -8.63 7.26 12.65
CA ARG A 127 -8.24 5.92 12.18
C ARG A 127 -6.85 5.88 11.55
N ALA A 128 -6.44 6.99 10.93
CA ALA A 128 -5.13 7.12 10.32
C ALA A 128 -4.03 7.48 11.31
N ASP A 129 -4.38 8.13 12.44
CA ASP A 129 -3.43 8.62 13.44
C ASP A 129 -2.59 7.47 14.03
N ILE A 130 -1.27 7.57 13.86
CA ILE A 130 -0.29 6.56 14.30
C ILE A 130 -0.24 6.39 15.83
N SER A 131 -0.64 7.43 16.58
CA SER A 131 -0.71 7.40 18.04
C SER A 131 -2.05 6.87 18.59
N ARG A 132 -3.03 6.64 17.71
CA ARG A 132 -4.38 6.20 18.08
C ARG A 132 -4.71 4.85 17.44
N MET A 133 -5.53 4.82 16.39
CA MET A 133 -5.98 3.55 15.76
C MET A 133 -4.95 2.96 14.81
N ASN A 134 -4.15 3.78 14.14
CA ASN A 134 -3.07 3.37 13.23
C ASN A 134 -3.48 2.26 12.24
N LYS A 135 -4.52 2.49 11.46
CA LYS A 135 -5.03 1.52 10.46
C LYS A 135 -4.03 1.22 9.35
N GLY A 136 -3.05 2.09 9.11
CA GLY A 136 -1.93 1.82 8.22
C GLY A 136 -1.07 0.66 8.72
N ARG A 137 -0.72 0.67 10.02
CA ARG A 137 0.00 -0.43 10.66
C ARG A 137 -0.79 -1.73 10.59
N GLU A 138 -2.05 -1.72 11.03
CA GLU A 138 -2.89 -2.92 11.02
C GLU A 138 -3.00 -3.54 9.61
N SER A 139 -3.13 -2.71 8.57
CA SER A 139 -3.18 -3.18 7.19
C SER A 139 -1.88 -3.86 6.77
N MET A 140 -0.75 -3.33 7.20
CA MET A 140 0.54 -3.91 6.86
C MET A 140 0.82 -5.21 7.62
N GLU A 141 0.50 -5.26 8.91
CA GLU A 141 0.60 -6.47 9.72
C GLU A 141 -0.26 -7.60 9.13
N ALA A 142 -1.49 -7.29 8.70
CA ALA A 142 -2.35 -8.23 8.02
C ALA A 142 -1.75 -8.75 6.68
N ALA A 143 -1.03 -7.90 5.93
CA ALA A 143 -0.36 -8.32 4.72
C ALA A 143 0.73 -9.35 5.00
N LEU A 144 1.58 -9.08 5.99
CA LEU A 144 2.65 -9.98 6.39
C LEU A 144 2.10 -11.31 6.93
N GLU A 145 1.06 -11.26 7.75
CA GLU A 145 0.37 -12.44 8.27
C GLU A 145 -0.20 -13.30 7.13
N MET A 146 -0.85 -12.69 6.15
CA MET A 146 -1.42 -13.40 5.01
C MET A 146 -0.35 -14.02 4.10
N ILE A 147 0.80 -13.38 3.88
CA ILE A 147 1.91 -13.97 3.14
C ILE A 147 2.36 -15.27 3.83
N GLU A 148 2.56 -15.21 5.14
CA GLU A 148 3.03 -16.36 5.92
C GLU A 148 1.98 -17.48 5.98
N LEU A 149 0.71 -17.13 6.21
CA LEU A 149 -0.40 -18.06 6.26
C LEU A 149 -0.57 -18.83 4.95
N LEU A 150 -0.42 -18.16 3.81
CA LEU A 150 -0.64 -18.77 2.49
C LEU A 150 0.57 -19.53 1.94
N ALA A 151 1.76 -19.30 2.48
CA ALA A 151 2.98 -19.94 2.00
C ALA A 151 2.90 -21.49 1.94
N PRO A 152 2.35 -22.22 2.94
CA PRO A 152 2.20 -23.68 2.89
C PRO A 152 1.21 -24.17 1.82
N PHE A 153 0.32 -23.31 1.35
CA PHE A 153 -0.69 -23.64 0.33
C PHE A 153 -0.23 -23.33 -1.10
N GLY A 154 1.04 -22.95 -1.29
CA GLY A 154 1.60 -22.68 -2.62
C GLY A 154 1.26 -21.30 -3.16
N ALA A 155 1.09 -20.30 -2.29
CA ALA A 155 0.91 -18.91 -2.71
C ALA A 155 2.05 -18.42 -3.62
N PRO A 156 1.78 -17.52 -4.57
CA PRO A 156 2.80 -16.95 -5.42
C PRO A 156 3.92 -16.30 -4.58
N ARG A 157 5.17 -16.57 -4.94
CA ARG A 157 6.33 -15.88 -4.36
C ARG A 157 6.85 -14.85 -5.35
N ALA A 158 7.21 -13.69 -4.87
CA ALA A 158 7.88 -12.68 -5.68
C ALA A 158 9.14 -13.25 -6.33
N LYS A 159 9.32 -13.00 -7.62
CA LYS A 159 10.54 -13.37 -8.33
C LYS A 159 11.65 -12.40 -7.91
N PRO A 160 12.88 -12.90 -7.62
CA PRO A 160 14.02 -12.01 -7.36
C PRO A 160 14.24 -11.08 -8.55
N GLN A 161 14.21 -9.77 -8.31
CA GLN A 161 14.58 -8.81 -9.34
C GLN A 161 16.10 -8.67 -9.44
N PRO A 162 16.62 -8.49 -10.68
CA PRO A 162 17.97 -7.95 -10.83
C PRO A 162 17.95 -6.53 -10.20
N GLN A 163 18.86 -6.31 -9.26
CA GLN A 163 19.00 -5.01 -8.58
C GLN A 163 18.99 -3.87 -9.61
N PRO A 164 18.21 -2.80 -9.45
CA PRO A 164 18.25 -1.67 -10.35
C PRO A 164 19.67 -1.11 -10.34
N LYS A 165 20.31 -1.09 -11.53
CA LYS A 165 21.58 -0.39 -11.71
C LYS A 165 21.37 1.02 -11.19
N THR A 166 22.08 1.39 -10.14
CA THR A 166 22.03 2.71 -9.50
C THR A 166 21.95 3.80 -10.57
N ARG A 167 20.84 4.50 -10.64
CA ARG A 167 20.71 5.68 -11.51
C ARG A 167 21.76 6.67 -11.03
N LYS A 168 22.85 6.84 -11.81
CA LYS A 168 23.81 7.90 -11.57
C LYS A 168 23.03 9.21 -11.45
N ALA A 169 23.18 9.88 -10.31
CA ALA A 169 22.57 11.19 -10.10
C ALA A 169 22.92 12.11 -11.28
N ALA A 170 21.90 12.74 -11.86
CA ALA A 170 22.12 13.71 -12.93
C ALA A 170 23.07 14.81 -12.42
N PRO A 171 24.04 15.27 -13.22
CA PRO A 171 24.96 16.32 -12.79
C PRO A 171 24.17 17.58 -12.46
N LYS A 172 24.42 18.15 -11.26
CA LYS A 172 23.85 19.44 -10.85
C LYS A 172 24.26 20.49 -11.88
N THR A 173 23.30 21.07 -12.58
CA THR A 173 23.54 22.20 -13.50
C THR A 173 24.17 23.34 -12.73
N ALA A 174 25.33 23.79 -13.21
CA ALA A 174 26.07 24.93 -12.65
C ALA A 174 25.21 26.21 -12.71
N PRO A 175 25.33 27.14 -11.72
CA PRO A 175 24.57 28.38 -11.71
C PRO A 175 24.95 29.28 -12.88
N ARG A 176 23.95 29.70 -13.64
CA ARG A 176 24.06 30.62 -14.78
C ARG A 176 24.58 31.97 -14.29
N LYS A 177 25.82 32.37 -14.69
CA LYS A 177 26.39 33.69 -14.41
C LYS A 177 25.46 34.77 -14.97
N LYS A 178 24.97 35.66 -14.11
CA LYS A 178 24.24 36.87 -14.49
C LYS A 178 25.23 37.79 -15.25
N ALA A 179 24.92 38.08 -16.50
CA ALA A 179 25.62 39.14 -17.25
C ALA A 179 25.27 40.51 -16.64
N ARG A 180 26.27 41.26 -16.21
CA ARG A 180 26.16 42.67 -15.84
C ARG A 180 25.98 43.46 -17.15
N ARG A 181 24.97 44.31 -17.20
CA ARG A 181 24.94 45.57 -17.93
C ARG A 181 24.83 46.72 -16.95
#